data_42e4d5447e0b0b0cbbf0f1245070c9b9
#
_entry.id   42e4d5447e0b0b0cbbf0f1245070c9b9
#
_cell.length_a   1.000
_cell.length_b   1.000
_cell.length_c   1.000
_cell.angle_alpha   90.00
_cell.angle_beta   90.00
_cell.angle_gamma   90.00
#
_symmetry.space_group_name_H-M   'P 1'
#
loop_
_entity.id
_entity.type
_entity.pdbx_description
1 polymer ?
#
loop_
_entity_poly.entity_id
_entity_poly.type
_entity_poly.pdbx_seq_one_letter_code
_entity_poly.pdbx_strand_id
1 'polypeptide(L)'
;YFTLKDRAAAVACVVSRKYVEPNLREILVDGAQVRVRGRGDIFPSRGQLQFAVERVERTGEGAQKEALERLKRKLQTEGLFDEARKRPLPSFPRVIGVVTSETGAVIHDIAKVAFSRGPARILLSPAIVQGERAAESIRRAFLLLSKVAEVDVIIVGRGGGSAEDLSAFNDEALVRAV
;
A
#
# COMPACT_ATOMS: atom_id res chain seq x y z
N TYR A 1 -0.30 2.44 26.45
CA TYR A 1 -1.59 1.77 26.64
C TYR A 1 -2.28 1.67 25.29
N PHE A 2 -2.93 0.53 25.01
CA PHE A 2 -3.77 0.29 23.84
C PHE A 2 -4.81 -0.80 24.14
N THR A 3 -5.77 -1.00 23.28
CA THR A 3 -6.80 -2.03 23.45
C THR A 3 -6.70 -3.05 22.31
N LEU A 4 -6.58 -4.31 22.64
CA LEU A 4 -6.80 -5.41 21.70
C LEU A 4 -8.27 -5.72 21.63
N LYS A 5 -8.79 -5.91 20.42
CA LYS A 5 -10.19 -6.23 20.19
C LYS A 5 -10.29 -7.31 19.12
N ASP A 6 -11.14 -8.27 19.35
CA ASP A 6 -11.61 -9.20 18.33
C ASP A 6 -13.12 -9.03 18.09
N ARG A 7 -13.76 -9.99 17.42
CA ARG A 7 -15.22 -9.95 17.16
C ARG A 7 -16.06 -10.09 18.40
N ALA A 8 -15.53 -10.65 19.48
CA ALA A 8 -16.28 -11.06 20.67
C ALA A 8 -15.85 -10.30 21.94
N ALA A 9 -14.60 -9.84 22.03
CA ALA A 9 -14.04 -9.30 23.26
C ALA A 9 -13.05 -8.16 23.03
N ALA A 10 -12.76 -7.42 24.10
CA ALA A 10 -11.71 -6.42 24.15
C ALA A 10 -10.92 -6.52 25.45
N VAL A 11 -9.61 -6.34 25.40
CA VAL A 11 -8.73 -6.37 26.55
C VAL A 11 -7.81 -5.16 26.56
N ALA A 12 -7.71 -4.47 27.69
CA ALA A 12 -6.77 -3.39 27.89
C ALA A 12 -5.34 -3.94 27.96
N CYS A 13 -4.43 -3.34 27.20
CA CYS A 13 -3.03 -3.73 27.14
C CYS A 13 -2.13 -2.62 27.64
N VAL A 14 -1.08 -3.00 28.38
CA VAL A 14 -0.04 -2.11 28.85
C VAL A 14 1.33 -2.63 28.45
N VAL A 15 2.15 -1.77 27.86
CA VAL A 15 3.57 -2.07 27.60
C VAL A 15 4.42 -1.32 28.61
N SER A 16 5.21 -2.05 29.38
CA SER A 16 6.18 -1.44 30.29
C SER A 16 7.28 -0.73 29.50
N ARG A 17 7.77 0.41 30.00
CA ARG A 17 8.82 1.22 29.33
C ARG A 17 10.05 0.41 28.90
N LYS A 18 10.40 -0.64 29.64
CA LYS A 18 11.54 -1.52 29.32
C LYS A 18 11.34 -2.37 28.06
N TYR A 19 10.09 -2.52 27.62
CA TYR A 19 9.72 -3.32 26.43
C TYR A 19 9.22 -2.45 25.27
N VAL A 20 9.33 -1.12 25.36
CA VAL A 20 8.95 -0.21 24.28
C VAL A 20 10.05 -0.20 23.24
N GLU A 21 9.82 -0.87 22.12
CA GLU A 21 10.70 -0.82 20.95
C GLU A 21 10.50 0.49 20.18
N PRO A 22 11.53 1.01 19.46
CA PRO A 22 11.45 2.27 18.73
C PRO A 22 10.30 2.34 17.72
N ASN A 23 9.99 1.21 17.06
CA ASN A 23 8.96 1.07 16.03
C ASN A 23 7.56 0.71 16.57
N LEU A 24 7.40 0.60 17.91
CA LEU A 24 6.13 0.17 18.51
C LEU A 24 4.94 1.05 18.11
N ARG A 25 5.15 2.35 17.93
CA ARG A 25 4.10 3.27 17.50
C ARG A 25 3.68 3.07 16.04
N GLU A 26 4.59 2.60 15.20
CA GLU A 26 4.33 2.27 13.80
C GLU A 26 3.58 0.94 13.67
N ILE A 27 3.82 0.01 14.62
CA ILE A 27 3.13 -1.28 14.70
C ILE A 27 1.70 -1.12 15.24
N LEU A 28 1.53 -0.30 16.28
CA LEU A 28 0.25 -0.10 16.98
C LEU A 28 -0.53 1.06 16.37
N VAL A 29 -1.12 0.83 15.20
CA VAL A 29 -2.09 1.73 14.58
C VAL A 29 -3.50 1.13 14.64
N ASP A 30 -4.52 1.97 14.63
CA ASP A 30 -5.90 1.51 14.69
C ASP A 30 -6.21 0.57 13.51
N GLY A 31 -6.80 -0.59 13.83
CA GLY A 31 -7.13 -1.62 12.86
C GLY A 31 -5.98 -2.59 12.52
N ALA A 32 -4.76 -2.36 13.01
CA ALA A 32 -3.66 -3.30 12.77
C ALA A 32 -3.92 -4.65 13.44
N GLN A 33 -3.68 -5.73 12.71
CA GLN A 33 -3.65 -7.07 13.28
C GLN A 33 -2.28 -7.33 13.90
N VAL A 34 -2.26 -7.59 15.20
CA VAL A 34 -1.02 -7.82 15.93
C VAL A 34 -1.07 -9.10 16.74
N ARG A 35 0.09 -9.73 16.88
CA ARG A 35 0.32 -10.79 17.86
C ARG A 35 1.04 -10.17 19.05
N VAL A 36 0.50 -10.36 20.23
CA VAL A 36 1.13 -9.90 21.46
C VAL A 36 1.55 -11.07 22.32
N ARG A 37 2.71 -10.94 22.95
CA ARG A 37 3.20 -11.84 23.97
C ARG A 37 3.29 -11.08 25.28
N GLY A 38 2.80 -11.69 26.35
CA GLY A 38 2.78 -11.07 27.67
C GLY A 38 2.05 -11.95 28.66
N ARG A 39 1.58 -11.37 29.75
CA ARG A 39 0.85 -12.06 30.81
C ARG A 39 -0.40 -11.28 31.22
N GLY A 40 -1.43 -12.01 31.65
CA GLY A 40 -2.57 -11.41 32.32
C GLY A 40 -2.14 -10.82 33.66
N ASP A 41 -2.62 -9.61 33.97
CA ASP A 41 -2.35 -8.91 35.21
C ASP A 41 -3.61 -8.20 35.69
N ILE A 42 -3.71 -7.94 36.99
CA ILE A 42 -4.82 -7.17 37.56
C ILE A 42 -4.27 -5.82 38.01
N PHE A 43 -4.88 -4.75 37.49
CA PHE A 43 -4.53 -3.40 37.94
C PHE A 43 -5.00 -3.18 39.38
N PRO A 44 -4.08 -3.09 40.36
CA PRO A 44 -4.45 -3.21 41.78
C PRO A 44 -5.45 -2.15 42.26
N SER A 45 -5.34 -0.91 41.77
CA SER A 45 -6.19 0.19 42.22
C SER A 45 -7.61 0.18 41.64
N ARG A 46 -7.88 -0.62 40.58
CA ARG A 46 -9.20 -0.67 39.92
C ARG A 46 -9.77 -2.07 39.83
N GLY A 47 -9.02 -3.11 40.20
CA GLY A 47 -9.43 -4.51 40.07
C GLY A 47 -9.70 -4.95 38.63
N GLN A 48 -9.20 -4.22 37.64
CA GLN A 48 -9.45 -4.49 36.21
C GLN A 48 -8.39 -5.43 35.63
N LEU A 49 -8.85 -6.42 34.88
CA LEU A 49 -7.97 -7.27 34.10
C LEU A 49 -7.29 -6.46 33.00
N GLN A 50 -5.98 -6.55 32.91
CA GLN A 50 -5.18 -6.00 31.83
C GLN A 50 -4.16 -7.03 31.34
N PHE A 51 -3.67 -6.84 30.13
CA PHE A 51 -2.62 -7.69 29.57
C PHE A 51 -1.30 -6.91 29.57
N ALA A 52 -0.35 -7.36 30.39
CA ALA A 52 1.00 -6.80 30.44
C ALA A 52 1.82 -7.35 29.27
N VAL A 53 2.01 -6.53 28.27
CA VAL A 53 2.64 -6.89 26.99
C VAL A 53 4.15 -6.75 27.09
N GLU A 54 4.86 -7.77 26.66
CA GLU A 54 6.31 -7.84 26.60
C GLU A 54 6.83 -7.70 25.17
N ARG A 55 6.03 -8.15 24.18
CA ARG A 55 6.39 -8.07 22.76
C ARG A 55 5.13 -7.91 21.91
N VAL A 56 5.26 -7.09 20.87
CA VAL A 56 4.22 -6.87 19.85
C VAL A 56 4.83 -7.14 18.49
N GLU A 57 4.15 -7.93 17.66
CA GLU A 57 4.53 -8.22 16.29
C GLU A 57 3.30 -8.05 15.40
N ARG A 58 3.44 -7.47 14.22
CA ARG A 58 2.35 -7.50 13.23
C ARG A 58 2.12 -8.92 12.75
N THR A 59 0.85 -9.34 12.71
CA THR A 59 0.48 -10.63 12.12
C THR A 59 0.22 -10.44 10.63
N GLY A 60 0.74 -11.35 9.83
CA GLY A 60 0.52 -11.33 8.38
C GLY A 60 1.66 -10.72 7.56
N GLU A 61 2.49 -9.84 8.11
CA GLU A 61 3.63 -9.28 7.36
C GLU A 61 4.57 -10.35 6.80
N GLY A 62 4.85 -11.39 7.57
CA GLY A 62 5.68 -12.51 7.11
C GLY A 62 5.06 -13.26 5.94
N ALA A 63 3.78 -13.58 6.03
CA ALA A 63 3.08 -14.29 4.97
C ALA A 63 2.89 -13.43 3.72
N GLN A 64 2.57 -12.15 3.90
CA GLN A 64 2.47 -11.20 2.79
C GLN A 64 3.81 -10.98 2.09
N LYS A 65 4.88 -10.83 2.86
CA LYS A 65 6.24 -10.70 2.33
C LYS A 65 6.67 -11.95 1.57
N GLU A 66 6.40 -13.13 2.11
CA GLU A 66 6.70 -14.40 1.43
C GLU A 66 5.89 -14.56 0.14
N ALA A 67 4.61 -14.22 0.15
CA ALA A 67 3.75 -14.24 -1.03
C ALA A 67 4.27 -13.27 -2.12
N LEU A 68 4.67 -12.06 -1.73
CA LEU A 68 5.26 -11.08 -2.65
C LEU A 68 6.58 -11.58 -3.24
N GLU A 69 7.47 -12.15 -2.44
CA GLU A 69 8.75 -12.70 -2.93
C GLU A 69 8.54 -13.90 -3.85
N ARG A 70 7.52 -14.72 -3.59
CA ARG A 70 7.12 -15.82 -4.48
C ARG A 70 6.60 -15.30 -5.81
N LEU A 71 5.76 -14.26 -5.79
CA LEU A 71 5.24 -13.61 -6.99
C LEU A 71 6.39 -12.98 -7.80
N LYS A 72 7.27 -12.24 -7.17
CA LYS A 72 8.45 -11.65 -7.84
C LYS A 72 9.28 -12.71 -8.56
N ARG A 73 9.62 -13.81 -7.89
CA ARG A 73 10.39 -14.91 -8.50
C ARG A 73 9.66 -15.50 -9.70
N LYS A 74 8.34 -15.74 -9.57
CA LYS A 74 7.52 -16.23 -10.68
C LYS A 74 7.61 -15.32 -11.89
N LEU A 75 7.33 -14.02 -11.71
CA LEU A 75 7.33 -13.05 -12.78
C LEU A 75 8.73 -12.83 -13.39
N GLN A 76 9.77 -12.93 -12.57
CA GLN A 76 11.15 -12.87 -13.03
C GLN A 76 11.53 -14.08 -13.87
N THR A 77 11.13 -15.30 -13.47
CA THR A 77 11.35 -16.52 -14.25
C THR A 77 10.62 -16.49 -15.60
N GLU A 78 9.48 -15.81 -15.66
CA GLU A 78 8.72 -15.60 -16.89
C GLU A 78 9.29 -14.43 -17.76
N GLY A 79 10.37 -13.78 -17.31
CA GLY A 79 11.02 -12.69 -18.04
C GLY A 79 10.24 -11.37 -18.06
N LEU A 80 9.23 -11.17 -17.18
CA LEU A 80 8.46 -9.93 -17.17
C LEU A 80 9.30 -8.70 -16.82
N PHE A 81 10.39 -8.90 -16.08
CA PHE A 81 11.28 -7.81 -15.65
C PHE A 81 12.50 -7.61 -16.55
N ASP A 82 12.60 -8.34 -17.66
CA ASP A 82 13.73 -8.25 -18.59
C ASP A 82 13.82 -6.86 -19.19
N GLU A 83 15.02 -6.30 -19.25
CA GLU A 83 15.28 -4.98 -19.83
C GLU A 83 14.86 -4.91 -21.29
N ALA A 84 14.94 -6.01 -22.04
CA ALA A 84 14.52 -6.08 -23.44
C ALA A 84 13.01 -5.85 -23.65
N ARG A 85 12.21 -6.01 -22.60
CA ARG A 85 10.75 -5.74 -22.63
C ARG A 85 10.42 -4.29 -22.31
N LYS A 86 11.32 -3.58 -21.62
CA LYS A 86 11.07 -2.20 -21.21
C LYS A 86 11.19 -1.27 -22.39
N ARG A 87 10.18 -0.45 -22.60
CA ARG A 87 10.21 0.61 -23.59
C ARG A 87 10.95 1.82 -23.04
N PRO A 88 11.78 2.49 -23.84
CA PRO A 88 12.37 3.75 -23.43
C PRO A 88 11.28 4.79 -23.15
N LEU A 89 11.46 5.58 -22.11
CA LEU A 89 10.55 6.68 -21.84
C LEU A 89 10.69 7.77 -22.88
N PRO A 90 9.58 8.38 -23.35
CA PRO A 90 9.64 9.51 -24.26
C PRO A 90 10.31 10.71 -23.58
N SER A 91 11.26 11.35 -24.27
CA SER A 91 11.99 12.52 -23.73
C SER A 91 11.07 13.74 -23.52
N PHE A 92 10.04 13.89 -24.38
CA PHE A 92 9.08 15.00 -24.32
C PHE A 92 7.66 14.48 -24.56
N PRO A 93 7.03 13.86 -23.55
CA PRO A 93 5.66 13.38 -23.70
C PRO A 93 4.70 14.57 -23.84
N ARG A 94 3.86 14.55 -24.87
CA ARG A 94 2.82 15.56 -25.09
C ARG A 94 1.51 15.21 -24.41
N VAL A 95 1.20 13.91 -24.36
CA VAL A 95 -0.01 13.40 -23.74
C VAL A 95 0.36 12.38 -22.68
N ILE A 96 0.09 12.72 -21.42
CA ILE A 96 0.38 11.90 -20.26
C ILE A 96 -0.92 11.30 -19.76
N GLY A 97 -1.05 9.98 -19.84
CA GLY A 97 -2.12 9.25 -19.16
C GLY A 97 -1.83 9.14 -17.66
N VAL A 98 -2.82 9.35 -16.82
CA VAL A 98 -2.66 9.21 -15.37
C VAL A 98 -3.76 8.33 -14.82
N VAL A 99 -3.38 7.27 -14.10
CA VAL A 99 -4.27 6.39 -13.35
C VAL A 99 -4.07 6.65 -11.87
N THR A 100 -5.01 7.33 -11.26
CA THR A 100 -5.01 7.66 -9.83
C THR A 100 -6.42 8.02 -9.37
N SER A 101 -6.60 8.36 -8.08
CA SER A 101 -7.88 8.88 -7.59
C SER A 101 -8.17 10.28 -8.13
N GLU A 102 -9.42 10.55 -8.42
CA GLU A 102 -9.86 11.83 -9.00
C GLU A 102 -9.63 13.02 -8.06
N THR A 103 -9.79 12.81 -6.77
CA THR A 103 -9.73 13.86 -5.72
C THR A 103 -8.44 13.83 -4.89
N GLY A 104 -7.49 12.96 -5.23
CA GLY A 104 -6.24 12.81 -4.48
C GLY A 104 -5.22 13.90 -4.79
N ALA A 105 -4.29 14.17 -3.87
CA ALA A 105 -3.21 15.13 -4.07
C ALA A 105 -2.30 14.76 -5.27
N VAL A 106 -2.18 13.48 -5.58
CA VAL A 106 -1.25 12.95 -6.62
C VAL A 106 -1.52 13.55 -7.99
N ILE A 107 -2.78 13.68 -8.41
CA ILE A 107 -3.10 14.25 -9.72
C ILE A 107 -2.65 15.72 -9.80
N HIS A 108 -2.80 16.48 -8.73
CA HIS A 108 -2.35 17.87 -8.66
C HIS A 108 -0.83 17.98 -8.69
N ASP A 109 -0.12 17.09 -8.00
CA ASP A 109 1.35 17.06 -7.99
C ASP A 109 1.89 16.69 -9.37
N ILE A 110 1.33 15.67 -10.02
CA ILE A 110 1.70 15.28 -11.38
C ILE A 110 1.44 16.44 -12.35
N ALA A 111 0.27 17.07 -12.27
CA ALA A 111 -0.08 18.19 -13.15
C ALA A 111 0.87 19.38 -12.95
N LYS A 112 1.16 19.73 -11.70
CA LYS A 112 2.10 20.81 -11.37
C LYS A 112 3.49 20.56 -11.96
N VAL A 113 4.01 19.34 -11.82
CA VAL A 113 5.32 18.99 -12.35
C VAL A 113 5.29 18.94 -13.89
N ALA A 114 4.29 18.30 -14.50
CA ALA A 114 4.20 18.21 -15.94
C ALA A 114 4.15 19.60 -16.59
N PHE A 115 3.26 20.47 -16.12
CA PHE A 115 3.12 21.83 -16.70
C PHE A 115 4.32 22.75 -16.42
N SER A 116 5.09 22.50 -15.35
CA SER A 116 6.34 23.24 -15.13
C SER A 116 7.47 22.84 -16.09
N ARG A 117 7.37 21.67 -16.73
CA ARG A 117 8.37 21.13 -17.65
C ARG A 117 8.10 21.46 -19.12
N GLY A 118 6.87 21.85 -19.45
CA GLY A 118 6.50 22.22 -20.82
C GLY A 118 5.02 22.00 -21.10
N PRO A 119 4.59 22.25 -22.34
CA PRO A 119 3.20 22.03 -22.73
C PRO A 119 2.91 20.51 -22.74
N ALA A 120 2.04 20.08 -21.85
CA ALA A 120 1.56 18.70 -21.81
C ALA A 120 0.04 18.67 -21.63
N ARG A 121 -0.60 17.63 -22.14
CA ARG A 121 -2.01 17.31 -21.88
C ARG A 121 -2.08 16.11 -20.95
N ILE A 122 -2.88 16.19 -19.91
CA ILE A 122 -3.09 15.09 -18.98
C ILE A 122 -4.44 14.47 -19.25
N LEU A 123 -4.47 13.16 -19.46
CA LEU A 123 -5.69 12.35 -19.52
C LEU A 123 -5.80 11.53 -18.25
N LEU A 124 -6.72 11.92 -17.37
CA LEU A 124 -7.00 11.19 -16.14
C LEU A 124 -7.98 10.05 -16.41
N SER A 125 -7.59 8.83 -16.03
CA SER A 125 -8.51 7.70 -15.88
C SER A 125 -8.67 7.42 -14.37
N PRO A 126 -9.80 7.84 -13.78
CA PRO A 126 -10.01 7.74 -12.33
C PRO A 126 -10.02 6.29 -11.87
N ALA A 127 -9.35 6.01 -10.75
CA ALA A 127 -9.31 4.68 -10.14
C ALA A 127 -9.42 4.75 -8.62
N ILE A 128 -10.01 3.70 -8.04
CA ILE A 128 -9.89 3.43 -6.61
C ILE A 128 -8.47 2.92 -6.41
N VAL A 129 -7.66 3.61 -5.58
CA VAL A 129 -6.24 3.31 -5.41
C VAL A 129 -5.90 2.70 -4.04
N GLN A 130 -6.91 2.38 -3.23
CA GLN A 130 -6.76 1.72 -1.92
C GLN A 130 -7.96 0.82 -1.60
N GLY A 131 -7.73 -0.19 -0.75
CA GLY A 131 -8.74 -1.19 -0.38
C GLY A 131 -8.84 -2.34 -1.38
N GLU A 132 -9.72 -3.31 -1.10
CA GLU A 132 -9.81 -4.61 -1.81
C GLU A 132 -10.04 -4.49 -3.33
N ARG A 133 -10.76 -3.47 -3.77
CA ARG A 133 -11.09 -3.26 -5.19
C ARG A 133 -10.05 -2.43 -5.95
N ALA A 134 -8.96 -2.02 -5.29
CA ALA A 134 -7.99 -1.11 -5.89
C ALA A 134 -7.28 -1.74 -7.10
N ALA A 135 -6.76 -2.95 -6.97
CA ALA A 135 -6.02 -3.62 -8.04
C ALA A 135 -6.84 -3.74 -9.35
N GLU A 136 -8.08 -4.19 -9.24
CA GLU A 136 -8.96 -4.30 -10.40
C GLU A 136 -9.33 -2.95 -10.99
N SER A 137 -9.62 -1.95 -10.14
CA SER A 137 -9.95 -0.60 -10.56
C SER A 137 -8.79 0.05 -11.31
N ILE A 138 -7.56 -0.05 -10.78
CA ILE A 138 -6.35 0.46 -11.42
C ILE A 138 -6.10 -0.25 -12.76
N ARG A 139 -6.18 -1.59 -12.79
CA ARG A 139 -6.01 -2.38 -14.02
C ARG A 139 -6.99 -1.96 -15.10
N ARG A 140 -8.26 -1.82 -14.76
CA ARG A 140 -9.30 -1.37 -15.71
C ARG A 140 -9.01 0.02 -16.24
N ALA A 141 -8.67 0.96 -15.37
CA ALA A 141 -8.33 2.34 -15.75
C ALA A 141 -7.09 2.39 -16.65
N PHE A 142 -6.06 1.58 -16.35
CA PHE A 142 -4.86 1.45 -17.17
C PHE A 142 -5.19 0.92 -18.57
N LEU A 143 -5.98 -0.16 -18.68
CA LEU A 143 -6.39 -0.75 -19.94
C LEU A 143 -7.26 0.19 -20.80
N LEU A 144 -7.98 1.13 -20.19
CA LEU A 144 -8.70 2.16 -20.92
C LEU A 144 -7.73 3.16 -21.55
N LEU A 145 -6.75 3.66 -20.79
CA LEU A 145 -5.74 4.60 -21.31
C LEU A 145 -4.80 3.96 -22.35
N SER A 146 -4.44 2.70 -22.17
CA SER A 146 -3.55 1.99 -23.10
C SER A 146 -4.13 1.82 -24.50
N LYS A 147 -5.46 1.99 -24.68
CA LYS A 147 -6.14 1.98 -25.98
C LYS A 147 -6.19 3.35 -26.65
N VAL A 148 -5.80 4.41 -25.95
CA VAL A 148 -5.81 5.77 -26.48
C VAL A 148 -4.50 6.01 -27.23
N ALA A 149 -4.56 6.02 -28.54
CA ALA A 149 -3.36 6.11 -29.39
C ALA A 149 -2.52 7.38 -29.20
N GLU A 150 -3.13 8.44 -28.69
CA GLU A 150 -2.45 9.72 -28.44
C GLU A 150 -1.60 9.72 -27.17
N VAL A 151 -1.77 8.74 -26.27
CA VAL A 151 -1.06 8.69 -24.99
C VAL A 151 0.37 8.22 -25.18
N ASP A 152 1.33 9.10 -24.88
CA ASP A 152 2.75 8.82 -25.02
C ASP A 152 3.30 7.98 -23.84
N VAL A 153 2.77 8.22 -22.64
CA VAL A 153 3.20 7.54 -21.40
C VAL A 153 2.05 7.49 -20.41
N ILE A 154 1.99 6.43 -19.62
CA ILE A 154 0.98 6.27 -18.57
C ILE A 154 1.69 6.24 -17.21
N ILE A 155 1.25 7.11 -16.30
CA ILE A 155 1.66 7.11 -14.90
C ILE A 155 0.56 6.44 -14.09
N VAL A 156 0.91 5.36 -13.40
CA VAL A 156 0.02 4.67 -12.46
C VAL A 156 0.55 4.91 -11.06
N GLY A 157 -0.26 5.51 -10.19
CA GLY A 157 0.24 5.85 -8.88
C GLY A 157 -0.82 6.22 -7.85
N ARG A 158 -0.36 6.28 -6.61
CA ARG A 158 -1.12 6.80 -5.47
C ARG A 158 -0.20 7.68 -4.61
N GLY A 159 -0.79 8.42 -3.70
CA GLY A 159 -0.06 9.15 -2.66
C GLY A 159 0.61 8.21 -1.64
N GLY A 160 1.32 8.77 -0.69
CA GLY A 160 1.93 8.03 0.41
C GLY A 160 0.92 7.20 1.19
N GLY A 161 1.40 6.21 1.95
CA GLY A 161 0.58 5.32 2.75
C GLY A 161 1.41 4.16 3.29
N SER A 162 0.77 3.28 4.07
CA SER A 162 1.39 2.08 4.61
C SER A 162 1.73 1.06 3.52
N ALA A 163 2.55 0.08 3.85
CA ALA A 163 2.87 -1.04 2.95
C ALA A 163 1.61 -1.84 2.55
N GLU A 164 0.63 -1.94 3.45
CA GLU A 164 -0.66 -2.58 3.19
C GLU A 164 -1.46 -1.81 2.14
N ASP A 165 -1.45 -0.50 2.21
CA ASP A 165 -2.11 0.37 1.23
C ASP A 165 -1.49 0.24 -0.18
N LEU A 166 -0.21 -0.12 -0.26
CA LEU A 166 0.51 -0.33 -1.52
C LEU A 166 0.33 -1.77 -2.06
N SER A 167 -0.26 -2.67 -1.29
CA SER A 167 -0.42 -4.08 -1.66
C SER A 167 -1.21 -4.29 -2.96
N ALA A 168 -2.14 -3.39 -3.28
CA ALA A 168 -2.90 -3.42 -4.53
C ALA A 168 -2.02 -3.36 -5.79
N PHE A 169 -0.86 -2.70 -5.70
CA PHE A 169 0.11 -2.60 -6.81
C PHE A 169 0.96 -3.88 -6.97
N ASN A 170 0.87 -4.80 -6.02
CA ASN A 170 1.50 -6.12 -6.08
C ASN A 170 0.55 -7.21 -6.63
N ASP A 171 -0.61 -6.83 -7.14
CA ASP A 171 -1.54 -7.77 -7.78
C ASP A 171 -0.97 -8.29 -9.11
N GLU A 172 -0.95 -9.61 -9.28
CA GLU A 172 -0.36 -10.25 -10.47
C GLU A 172 -1.03 -9.81 -11.77
N ALA A 173 -2.38 -9.70 -11.77
CA ALA A 173 -3.11 -9.31 -12.98
C ALA A 173 -2.86 -7.86 -13.36
N LEU A 174 -2.66 -6.98 -12.37
CA LEU A 174 -2.28 -5.60 -12.62
C LEU A 174 -0.85 -5.52 -13.16
N VAL A 175 0.11 -6.20 -12.52
CA VAL A 175 1.52 -6.20 -12.97
C VAL A 175 1.67 -6.74 -14.40
N ARG A 176 0.87 -7.73 -14.78
CA ARG A 176 0.87 -8.27 -16.15
C ARG A 176 0.22 -7.34 -17.18
N ALA A 177 -0.62 -6.42 -16.75
CA ALA A 177 -1.29 -5.49 -17.64
C ALA A 177 -0.42 -4.27 -17.98
N VAL A 178 0.49 -3.90 -17.07
CA VAL A 178 1.42 -2.79 -17.22
C VAL A 178 2.68 -3.21 -17.97
#